data_0585ceb3ec32a8c1cd89ef8bd7ea40c2
#
_entry.id   0585ceb3ec32a8c1cd89ef8bd7ea40c2
#
_cell.length_a   1.000
_cell.length_b   1.000
_cell.length_c   1.000
_cell.angle_alpha   90.00
_cell.angle_beta   90.00
_cell.angle_gamma   90.00
#
_symmetry.space_group_name_H-M   'P 1'
#
loop_
_entity.id
_entity.type
_entity.pdbx_description
1 polymer ?
#
loop_
_entity_poly.entity_id
_entity_poly.type
_entity_poly.pdbx_seq_one_letter_code
_entity_poly.pdbx_strand_id
1 'polypeptide(L)'
;MSLTKQYFKYVSQNIFGLLGTSCYILADTYFISQAAGTSGVALLNLCLPIYNFIFAIGSMLGLGAATRYAILRAQGDERSERYFSNALLWALVFALPFMLAGIFCPEVLLRFMGGDAEIVALGVGYARIFLLFTPFFMCNYIVSAFVRNDGNPSLAMVATLCGSLFNVVFDYIFMFPMGLGLPGAALATAVSPVLSIAICSRHFFKKSSTVRLVRQLPSPKLLAQSCQLGVSGFVGEMSSGVTTTVFNLLLLRLAGNVAVAAYGVVANYALVATAIFNGVAQGAQPLVSRCYGKNDAAGARKLLLLGSGTALVLAAALYAVLFGFTGPIVAVFNSENSALMAQYAFSGMRIYFLGYFFAGFNIVAAGYLGAVDRPAEASATSLSRGIVAIVACSLVLSALFGMNGVWAAFPASEAITACLTLFLLKRKN
;
A
#
# COMPACT_ATOMS: atom_id res chain seq x y z
N MET A 1 -21.32 9.84 19.61
CA MET A 1 -20.30 10.58 18.85
C MET A 1 -20.86 10.83 17.45
N SER A 2 -20.83 12.06 16.91
CA SER A 2 -21.33 12.34 15.56
C SER A 2 -20.53 11.58 14.50
N LEU A 3 -21.15 11.25 13.35
CA LEU A 3 -20.53 10.54 12.24
C LEU A 3 -19.25 11.27 11.76
N THR A 4 -19.31 12.60 11.67
CA THR A 4 -18.16 13.45 11.29
C THR A 4 -17.00 13.32 12.28
N LYS A 5 -17.27 13.30 13.59
CA LYS A 5 -16.23 13.15 14.61
C LYS A 5 -15.60 11.75 14.57
N GLN A 6 -16.40 10.71 14.28
CA GLN A 6 -15.89 9.38 14.05
C GLN A 6 -15.02 9.32 12.81
N TYR A 7 -15.45 9.94 11.70
CA TYR A 7 -14.69 10.03 10.46
C TYR A 7 -13.28 10.60 10.71
N PHE A 8 -13.17 11.78 11.28
CA PHE A 8 -11.85 12.39 11.52
C PHE A 8 -10.97 11.56 12.45
N LYS A 9 -11.56 10.90 13.47
CA LYS A 9 -10.82 9.99 14.34
C LYS A 9 -10.25 8.80 13.56
N TYR A 10 -11.07 8.13 12.75
CA TYR A 10 -10.64 6.95 12.00
C TYR A 10 -9.62 7.31 10.92
N VAL A 11 -9.85 8.37 10.19
CA VAL A 11 -8.98 8.82 9.09
C VAL A 11 -7.63 9.28 9.63
N SER A 12 -7.59 10.15 10.64
CA SER A 12 -6.31 10.62 11.20
C SER A 12 -5.47 9.45 11.71
N GLN A 13 -6.07 8.53 12.45
CA GLN A 13 -5.36 7.37 12.98
C GLN A 13 -4.81 6.45 11.88
N ASN A 14 -5.56 6.25 10.78
CA ASN A 14 -5.04 5.48 9.66
C ASN A 14 -3.91 6.20 8.92
N ILE A 15 -4.04 7.50 8.69
CA ILE A 15 -2.97 8.30 8.07
C ILE A 15 -1.69 8.17 8.89
N PHE A 16 -1.75 8.36 10.21
CA PHE A 16 -0.57 8.23 11.07
C PHE A 16 0.03 6.82 11.04
N GLY A 17 -0.81 5.77 11.05
CA GLY A 17 -0.34 4.40 10.93
C GLY A 17 0.42 4.15 9.62
N LEU A 18 -0.15 4.55 8.49
CA LEU A 18 0.47 4.35 7.17
C LEU A 18 1.68 5.26 6.93
N LEU A 19 1.71 6.45 7.50
CA LEU A 19 2.92 7.29 7.51
C LEU A 19 4.06 6.60 8.27
N GLY A 20 3.79 5.98 9.41
CA GLY A 20 4.78 5.17 10.12
C GLY A 20 5.35 4.04 9.24
N THR A 21 4.49 3.37 8.48
CA THR A 21 4.91 2.35 7.51
C THR A 21 5.82 2.95 6.42
N SER A 22 5.47 4.09 5.85
CA SER A 22 6.32 4.75 4.85
C SER A 22 7.68 5.16 5.41
N CYS A 23 7.71 5.65 6.65
CA CYS A 23 8.96 6.04 7.30
C CYS A 23 9.90 4.84 7.50
N TYR A 24 9.38 3.68 7.94
CA TYR A 24 10.26 2.53 8.11
C TYR A 24 10.78 1.98 6.78
N ILE A 25 9.99 1.99 5.72
CA ILE A 25 10.45 1.56 4.38
C ILE A 25 11.64 2.40 3.91
N LEU A 26 11.56 3.72 4.13
CA LEU A 26 12.67 4.62 3.78
C LEU A 26 13.90 4.37 4.65
N ALA A 27 13.72 4.12 5.96
CA ALA A 27 14.80 3.82 6.88
C ALA A 27 15.48 2.48 6.57
N ASP A 28 14.70 1.44 6.28
CA ASP A 28 15.20 0.11 5.88
C ASP A 28 16.07 0.21 4.61
N THR A 29 15.58 0.91 3.58
CA THR A 29 16.36 1.17 2.36
C THR A 29 17.67 1.90 2.66
N TYR A 30 17.65 2.88 3.57
CA TYR A 30 18.84 3.61 3.99
C TYR A 30 19.85 2.68 4.70
N PHE A 31 19.42 1.89 5.67
CA PHE A 31 20.30 0.96 6.39
C PHE A 31 20.89 -0.12 5.48
N ILE A 32 20.09 -0.67 4.56
CA ILE A 32 20.54 -1.62 3.55
C ILE A 32 21.62 -1.00 2.66
N SER A 33 21.44 0.26 2.24
CA SER A 33 22.43 0.97 1.43
C SER A 33 23.74 1.20 2.17
N GLN A 34 23.69 1.45 3.48
CA GLN A 34 24.89 1.61 4.32
C GLN A 34 25.63 0.28 4.56
N ALA A 35 24.90 -0.83 4.69
CA ALA A 35 25.50 -2.12 5.01
C ALA A 35 26.06 -2.87 3.79
N ALA A 36 25.40 -2.76 2.64
CA ALA A 36 25.72 -3.54 1.44
C ALA A 36 25.84 -2.70 0.16
N GLY A 37 25.85 -1.38 0.29
CA GLY A 37 26.04 -0.47 -0.84
C GLY A 37 25.00 -0.63 -1.96
N THR A 38 25.47 -0.48 -3.19
CA THR A 38 24.62 -0.59 -4.38
C THR A 38 24.08 -2.00 -4.61
N SER A 39 24.84 -3.05 -4.28
CA SER A 39 24.42 -4.45 -4.40
C SER A 39 23.25 -4.78 -3.45
N GLY A 40 23.23 -4.23 -2.23
CA GLY A 40 22.14 -4.37 -1.30
C GLY A 40 20.85 -3.71 -1.78
N VAL A 41 20.95 -2.50 -2.32
CA VAL A 41 19.80 -1.79 -2.92
C VAL A 41 19.29 -2.52 -4.17
N ALA A 42 20.19 -3.06 -5.00
CA ALA A 42 19.85 -3.84 -6.17
C ALA A 42 19.08 -5.12 -5.78
N LEU A 43 19.53 -5.84 -4.73
CA LEU A 43 18.82 -6.98 -4.17
C LEU A 43 17.40 -6.60 -3.69
N LEU A 44 17.28 -5.50 -2.95
CA LEU A 44 15.97 -5.02 -2.47
C LEU A 44 15.02 -4.79 -3.65
N ASN A 45 15.48 -4.05 -4.66
CA ASN A 45 14.70 -3.77 -5.88
C ASN A 45 14.32 -5.05 -6.64
N LEU A 46 15.20 -6.03 -6.68
CA LEU A 46 14.94 -7.34 -7.29
C LEU A 46 13.81 -8.09 -6.57
N CYS A 47 13.75 -7.98 -5.23
CA CYS A 47 12.74 -8.64 -4.41
C CYS A 47 11.38 -7.90 -4.38
N LEU A 48 11.32 -6.60 -4.72
CA LEU A 48 10.08 -5.80 -4.64
C LEU A 48 8.86 -6.42 -5.34
N PRO A 49 8.94 -7.00 -6.55
CA PRO A 49 7.76 -7.60 -7.19
C PRO A 49 7.13 -8.73 -6.37
N ILE A 50 7.95 -9.58 -5.74
CA ILE A 50 7.46 -10.65 -4.87
C ILE A 50 6.82 -10.05 -3.62
N TYR A 51 7.43 -9.06 -3.01
CA TYR A 51 6.91 -8.39 -1.82
C TYR A 51 5.57 -7.73 -2.09
N ASN A 52 5.48 -6.97 -3.18
CA ASN A 52 4.23 -6.32 -3.59
C ASN A 52 3.14 -7.35 -3.85
N PHE A 53 3.47 -8.52 -4.42
CA PHE A 53 2.50 -9.58 -4.66
C PHE A 53 2.01 -10.22 -3.36
N ILE A 54 2.90 -10.49 -2.39
CA ILE A 54 2.55 -10.98 -1.05
C ILE A 54 1.63 -10.00 -0.33
N PHE A 55 2.01 -8.72 -0.34
CA PHE A 55 1.23 -7.64 0.28
C PHE A 55 -0.12 -7.43 -0.42
N ALA A 56 -0.16 -7.55 -1.75
CA ALA A 56 -1.39 -7.46 -2.52
C ALA A 56 -2.40 -8.55 -2.14
N ILE A 57 -1.94 -9.81 -1.98
CA ILE A 57 -2.80 -10.90 -1.49
C ILE A 57 -3.29 -10.61 -0.07
N GLY A 58 -2.40 -10.19 0.83
CA GLY A 58 -2.76 -9.84 2.21
C GLY A 58 -3.77 -8.70 2.28
N SER A 59 -3.56 -7.64 1.50
CA SER A 59 -4.45 -6.48 1.37
C SER A 59 -5.82 -6.89 0.81
N MET A 60 -5.84 -7.71 -0.25
CA MET A 60 -7.08 -8.23 -0.84
C MET A 60 -7.91 -9.01 0.17
N LEU A 61 -7.30 -9.95 0.87
CA LEU A 61 -7.99 -10.76 1.88
C LEU A 61 -8.43 -9.91 3.07
N GLY A 62 -7.56 -9.05 3.58
CA GLY A 62 -7.83 -8.22 4.75
C GLY A 62 -8.92 -7.19 4.49
N LEU A 63 -8.78 -6.39 3.44
CA LEU A 63 -9.75 -5.35 3.10
C LEU A 63 -11.09 -5.94 2.70
N GLY A 64 -11.09 -6.96 1.83
CA GLY A 64 -12.31 -7.55 1.30
C GLY A 64 -13.12 -8.29 2.37
N ALA A 65 -12.47 -9.16 3.16
CA ALA A 65 -13.14 -9.88 4.22
C ALA A 65 -13.66 -8.95 5.33
N ALA A 66 -12.86 -7.94 5.74
CA ALA A 66 -13.28 -6.98 6.76
C ALA A 66 -14.43 -6.07 6.29
N THR A 67 -14.47 -5.71 5.00
CA THR A 67 -15.59 -4.98 4.39
C THR A 67 -16.87 -5.81 4.44
N ARG A 68 -16.80 -7.07 3.97
CA ARG A 68 -17.95 -7.98 4.00
C ARG A 68 -18.44 -8.22 5.42
N TYR A 69 -17.52 -8.47 6.36
CA TYR A 69 -17.82 -8.58 7.78
C TYR A 69 -18.58 -7.34 8.30
N ALA A 70 -18.09 -6.12 8.01
CA ALA A 70 -18.71 -4.90 8.51
C ALA A 70 -20.13 -4.67 7.96
N ILE A 71 -20.39 -5.01 6.69
CA ILE A 71 -21.71 -4.93 6.05
C ILE A 71 -22.66 -5.91 6.72
N LEU A 72 -22.31 -7.20 6.76
CA LEU A 72 -23.16 -8.26 7.31
C LEU A 72 -23.41 -8.04 8.81
N ARG A 73 -22.39 -7.61 9.55
CA ARG A 73 -22.53 -7.29 10.97
C ARG A 73 -23.52 -6.15 11.20
N ALA A 74 -23.51 -5.13 10.37
CA ALA A 74 -24.44 -4.01 10.45
C ALA A 74 -25.89 -4.42 10.10
N GLN A 75 -26.04 -5.49 9.31
CA GLN A 75 -27.34 -6.12 8.99
C GLN A 75 -27.84 -7.11 10.07
N GLY A 76 -26.99 -7.42 11.07
CA GLY A 76 -27.30 -8.43 12.08
C GLY A 76 -27.13 -9.87 11.62
N ASP A 77 -26.39 -10.11 10.52
CA ASP A 77 -26.19 -11.44 9.95
C ASP A 77 -25.03 -12.17 10.66
N GLU A 78 -25.32 -13.30 11.30
CA GLU A 78 -24.33 -14.11 12.01
C GLU A 78 -23.24 -14.70 11.11
N ARG A 79 -23.49 -14.81 9.80
CA ARG A 79 -22.46 -15.25 8.84
C ARG A 79 -21.23 -14.35 8.84
N SER A 80 -21.36 -13.11 9.34
CA SER A 80 -20.23 -12.17 9.48
C SER A 80 -19.05 -12.78 10.26
N GLU A 81 -19.32 -13.58 11.29
CA GLU A 81 -18.28 -14.15 12.15
C GLU A 81 -17.32 -15.11 11.43
N ARG A 82 -17.77 -15.71 10.31
CA ARG A 82 -16.97 -16.66 9.53
C ARG A 82 -15.85 -16.01 8.71
N TYR A 83 -16.00 -14.73 8.35
CA TYR A 83 -15.07 -14.09 7.41
C TYR A 83 -13.68 -13.93 7.97
N PHE A 84 -13.53 -13.65 9.26
CA PHE A 84 -12.21 -13.50 9.90
C PHE A 84 -11.42 -14.81 9.84
N SER A 85 -11.99 -15.90 10.34
CA SER A 85 -11.34 -17.21 10.34
C SER A 85 -11.04 -17.71 8.92
N ASN A 86 -11.99 -17.49 7.98
CA ASN A 86 -11.79 -17.87 6.57
C ASN A 86 -10.64 -17.10 5.93
N ALA A 87 -10.53 -15.80 6.17
CA ALA A 87 -9.45 -14.98 5.63
C ALA A 87 -8.07 -15.43 6.17
N LEU A 88 -7.97 -15.72 7.48
CA LEU A 88 -6.74 -16.23 8.08
C LEU A 88 -6.34 -17.61 7.50
N LEU A 89 -7.31 -18.53 7.34
CA LEU A 89 -7.04 -19.85 6.78
C LEU A 89 -6.53 -19.74 5.33
N TRP A 90 -7.15 -18.90 4.50
CA TRP A 90 -6.70 -18.69 3.13
C TRP A 90 -5.37 -17.94 3.05
N ALA A 91 -5.08 -17.03 3.98
CA ALA A 91 -3.76 -16.42 4.06
C ALA A 91 -2.66 -17.46 4.31
N LEU A 92 -2.91 -18.43 5.19
CA LEU A 92 -1.96 -19.53 5.42
C LEU A 92 -1.82 -20.41 4.17
N VAL A 93 -2.91 -20.73 3.49
CA VAL A 93 -2.86 -21.52 2.22
C VAL A 93 -2.08 -20.78 1.15
N PHE A 94 -2.33 -19.49 0.92
CA PHE A 94 -1.59 -18.71 -0.08
C PHE A 94 -0.13 -18.44 0.32
N ALA A 95 0.19 -18.44 1.61
CA ALA A 95 1.57 -18.28 2.07
C ALA A 95 2.42 -19.54 1.85
N LEU A 96 1.82 -20.75 1.79
CA LEU A 96 2.55 -22.02 1.65
C LEU A 96 3.52 -22.05 0.46
N PRO A 97 3.14 -21.67 -0.78
CA PRO A 97 4.08 -21.68 -1.90
C PRO A 97 5.31 -20.80 -1.66
N PHE A 98 5.13 -19.63 -1.04
CA PHE A 98 6.23 -18.72 -0.73
C PHE A 98 7.13 -19.28 0.36
N MET A 99 6.56 -19.89 1.40
CA MET A 99 7.33 -20.54 2.46
C MET A 99 8.15 -21.71 1.89
N LEU A 100 7.54 -22.56 1.06
CA LEU A 100 8.23 -23.67 0.41
C LEU A 100 9.36 -23.16 -0.50
N ALA A 101 9.12 -22.09 -1.27
CA ALA A 101 10.16 -21.45 -2.07
C ALA A 101 11.31 -20.92 -1.20
N GLY A 102 10.99 -20.31 -0.05
CA GLY A 102 12.00 -19.83 0.90
C GLY A 102 12.82 -20.93 1.56
N ILE A 103 12.22 -22.10 1.79
CA ILE A 103 12.91 -23.26 2.38
C ILE A 103 13.81 -23.95 1.33
N PHE A 104 13.25 -24.29 0.16
CA PHE A 104 13.87 -25.22 -0.77
C PHE A 104 14.62 -24.56 -1.92
N CYS A 105 14.19 -23.38 -2.38
CA CYS A 105 14.72 -22.80 -3.60
C CYS A 105 14.85 -21.25 -3.62
N PRO A 106 15.34 -20.61 -2.53
CA PRO A 106 15.50 -19.15 -2.52
C PRO A 106 16.49 -18.66 -3.60
N GLU A 107 17.54 -19.42 -3.89
CA GLU A 107 18.51 -19.10 -4.94
C GLU A 107 17.88 -19.13 -6.33
N VAL A 108 17.10 -20.18 -6.62
CA VAL A 108 16.41 -20.32 -7.92
C VAL A 108 15.48 -19.14 -8.15
N LEU A 109 14.76 -18.72 -7.09
CA LEU A 109 13.86 -17.60 -7.16
C LEU A 109 14.60 -16.29 -7.47
N LEU A 110 15.70 -15.99 -6.78
CA LEU A 110 16.52 -14.81 -7.02
C LEU A 110 17.12 -14.81 -8.45
N ARG A 111 17.61 -15.95 -8.94
CA ARG A 111 18.09 -16.10 -10.32
C ARG A 111 16.99 -15.90 -11.35
N PHE A 112 15.79 -16.47 -11.10
CA PHE A 112 14.63 -16.26 -11.96
C PHE A 112 14.22 -14.79 -12.07
N MET A 113 14.42 -14.03 -11.00
CA MET A 113 14.18 -12.58 -11.01
C MET A 113 15.28 -11.75 -11.66
N GLY A 114 16.36 -12.38 -12.09
CA GLY A 114 17.46 -11.72 -12.80
C GLY A 114 18.68 -11.38 -11.93
N GLY A 115 18.76 -11.95 -10.71
CA GLY A 115 19.94 -11.82 -9.84
C GLY A 115 21.16 -12.52 -10.45
N ASP A 116 22.30 -11.80 -10.50
CA ASP A 116 23.58 -12.38 -10.81
C ASP A 116 24.15 -13.19 -9.63
N ALA A 117 25.31 -13.81 -9.80
CA ALA A 117 25.91 -14.66 -8.76
C ALA A 117 26.21 -13.90 -7.47
N GLU A 118 26.60 -12.64 -7.55
CA GLU A 118 26.90 -11.77 -6.40
C GLU A 118 25.62 -11.43 -5.62
N ILE A 119 24.59 -10.95 -6.31
CA ILE A 119 23.29 -10.60 -5.70
C ILE A 119 22.64 -11.85 -5.09
N VAL A 120 22.72 -12.99 -5.75
CA VAL A 120 22.18 -14.26 -5.24
C VAL A 120 22.92 -14.67 -3.96
N ALA A 121 24.26 -14.68 -3.96
CA ALA A 121 25.04 -15.03 -2.77
C ALA A 121 24.73 -14.12 -1.57
N LEU A 122 24.59 -12.82 -1.82
CA LEU A 122 24.24 -11.82 -0.81
C LEU A 122 22.80 -11.96 -0.32
N GLY A 123 21.87 -12.33 -1.21
CA GLY A 123 20.42 -12.23 -0.99
C GLY A 123 19.74 -13.48 -0.49
N VAL A 124 20.35 -14.68 -0.56
CA VAL A 124 19.71 -15.95 -0.18
C VAL A 124 19.18 -15.93 1.26
N GLY A 125 19.98 -15.45 2.22
CA GLY A 125 19.59 -15.35 3.63
C GLY A 125 18.43 -14.39 3.83
N TYR A 126 18.49 -13.22 3.17
CA TYR A 126 17.45 -12.20 3.18
C TYR A 126 16.13 -12.73 2.62
N ALA A 127 16.15 -13.29 1.41
CA ALA A 127 14.96 -13.82 0.75
C ALA A 127 14.34 -15.00 1.52
N ARG A 128 15.17 -15.89 2.07
CA ARG A 128 14.70 -17.02 2.88
C ARG A 128 13.91 -16.56 4.10
N ILE A 129 14.44 -15.63 4.88
CA ILE A 129 13.76 -15.10 6.08
C ILE A 129 12.45 -14.44 5.68
N PHE A 130 12.46 -13.55 4.68
CA PHE A 130 11.27 -12.84 4.24
C PHE A 130 10.16 -13.81 3.77
N LEU A 131 10.50 -14.80 2.96
CA LEU A 131 9.53 -15.77 2.42
C LEU A 131 8.96 -16.69 3.51
N LEU A 132 9.76 -17.07 4.52
CA LEU A 132 9.29 -17.85 5.66
C LEU A 132 8.25 -17.11 6.49
N PHE A 133 8.35 -15.80 6.60
CA PHE A 133 7.42 -14.96 7.37
C PHE A 133 6.23 -14.45 6.56
N THR A 134 6.05 -14.89 5.32
CA THR A 134 4.89 -14.54 4.47
C THR A 134 3.53 -14.68 5.18
N PRO A 135 3.26 -15.75 5.97
CA PRO A 135 1.98 -15.84 6.69
C PRO A 135 1.72 -14.65 7.62
N PHE A 136 2.75 -14.16 8.28
CA PHE A 136 2.61 -13.04 9.21
C PHE A 136 2.37 -11.72 8.48
N PHE A 137 3.00 -11.50 7.33
CA PHE A 137 2.71 -10.34 6.48
C PHE A 137 1.24 -10.32 6.05
N MET A 138 0.73 -11.43 5.50
CA MET A 138 -0.67 -11.52 5.06
C MET A 138 -1.64 -11.41 6.23
N CYS A 139 -1.39 -12.10 7.35
CA CYS A 139 -2.23 -12.06 8.54
C CYS A 139 -2.28 -10.67 9.18
N ASN A 140 -1.19 -9.89 9.12
CA ASN A 140 -1.16 -8.53 9.66
C ASN A 140 -2.15 -7.60 8.95
N TYR A 141 -2.27 -7.69 7.61
CA TYR A 141 -3.28 -6.95 6.85
C TYR A 141 -4.70 -7.32 7.31
N ILE A 142 -4.96 -8.63 7.49
CA ILE A 142 -6.27 -9.14 7.91
C ILE A 142 -6.61 -8.66 9.32
N VAL A 143 -5.74 -8.92 10.27
CA VAL A 143 -5.95 -8.59 11.68
C VAL A 143 -6.15 -7.10 11.88
N SER A 144 -5.31 -6.27 11.27
CA SER A 144 -5.43 -4.80 11.34
C SER A 144 -6.74 -4.29 10.73
N ALA A 145 -7.17 -4.85 9.58
CA ALA A 145 -8.42 -4.49 8.95
C ALA A 145 -9.64 -4.85 9.82
N PHE A 146 -9.65 -6.04 10.42
CA PHE A 146 -10.74 -6.46 11.29
C PHE A 146 -10.81 -5.66 12.58
N VAL A 147 -9.69 -5.36 13.23
CA VAL A 147 -9.65 -4.51 14.43
C VAL A 147 -10.21 -3.11 14.14
N ARG A 148 -9.88 -2.51 12.97
CA ARG A 148 -10.44 -1.23 12.54
C ARG A 148 -11.96 -1.32 12.31
N ASN A 149 -12.41 -2.37 11.61
CA ASN A 149 -13.82 -2.55 11.28
C ASN A 149 -14.68 -2.89 12.50
N ASP A 150 -14.08 -3.51 13.52
CA ASP A 150 -14.73 -3.81 14.80
C ASP A 150 -14.68 -2.63 15.81
N GLY A 151 -14.35 -1.43 15.33
CA GLY A 151 -14.49 -0.19 16.10
C GLY A 151 -13.26 0.25 16.90
N ASN A 152 -12.08 -0.34 16.69
CA ASN A 152 -10.87 0.03 17.41
C ASN A 152 -9.70 0.48 16.50
N PRO A 153 -9.88 1.56 15.70
CA PRO A 153 -8.83 2.05 14.82
C PRO A 153 -7.60 2.55 15.58
N SER A 154 -7.77 2.99 16.82
CA SER A 154 -6.65 3.44 17.67
C SER A 154 -5.66 2.31 17.96
N LEU A 155 -6.17 1.10 18.24
CA LEU A 155 -5.31 -0.05 18.49
C LEU A 155 -4.58 -0.49 17.22
N ALA A 156 -5.27 -0.49 16.07
CA ALA A 156 -4.65 -0.79 14.79
C ALA A 156 -3.53 0.21 14.46
N MET A 157 -3.75 1.52 14.68
CA MET A 157 -2.71 2.54 14.53
C MET A 157 -1.52 2.29 15.44
N VAL A 158 -1.75 2.08 16.74
CA VAL A 158 -0.68 1.83 17.71
C VAL A 158 0.11 0.58 17.33
N ALA A 159 -0.56 -0.49 16.92
CA ALA A 159 0.09 -1.71 16.48
C ALA A 159 1.00 -1.49 15.26
N THR A 160 0.50 -0.75 14.26
CA THR A 160 1.29 -0.41 13.07
C THR A 160 2.49 0.48 13.43
N LEU A 161 2.30 1.52 14.24
CA LEU A 161 3.39 2.40 14.66
C LEU A 161 4.45 1.68 15.51
N CYS A 162 4.02 0.82 16.44
CA CYS A 162 4.95 0.00 17.22
C CYS A 162 5.74 -0.97 16.34
N GLY A 163 5.08 -1.60 15.36
CA GLY A 163 5.74 -2.45 14.37
C GLY A 163 6.75 -1.66 13.53
N SER A 164 6.37 -0.48 13.05
CA SER A 164 7.26 0.39 12.26
C SER A 164 8.47 0.87 13.09
N LEU A 165 8.25 1.29 14.33
CA LEU A 165 9.33 1.69 15.21
C LEU A 165 10.26 0.51 15.56
N PHE A 166 9.68 -0.66 15.83
CA PHE A 166 10.44 -1.89 16.04
C PHE A 166 11.34 -2.17 14.82
N ASN A 167 10.79 -2.09 13.61
CA ASN A 167 11.56 -2.33 12.39
C ASN A 167 12.77 -1.39 12.33
N VAL A 168 12.58 -0.06 12.41
CA VAL A 168 13.67 0.92 12.32
C VAL A 168 14.76 0.68 13.37
N VAL A 169 14.37 0.44 14.62
CA VAL A 169 15.32 0.22 15.72
C VAL A 169 16.08 -1.09 15.55
N PHE A 170 15.37 -2.16 15.20
CA PHE A 170 15.97 -3.49 15.09
C PHE A 170 16.68 -3.74 13.75
N ASP A 171 16.35 -3.01 12.68
CA ASP A 171 17.19 -2.95 11.48
C ASP A 171 18.60 -2.52 11.87
N TYR A 172 18.72 -1.40 12.58
CA TYR A 172 20.01 -0.92 13.05
C TYR A 172 20.72 -1.96 13.95
N ILE A 173 20.02 -2.48 14.98
CA ILE A 173 20.62 -3.40 15.97
C ILE A 173 21.07 -4.71 15.30
N PHE A 174 20.24 -5.32 14.48
CA PHE A 174 20.55 -6.60 13.88
C PHE A 174 21.61 -6.49 12.79
N MET A 175 21.57 -5.43 11.99
CA MET A 175 22.50 -5.26 10.88
C MET A 175 23.92 -4.89 11.37
N PHE A 176 24.05 -3.96 12.31
CA PHE A 176 25.34 -3.39 12.69
C PHE A 176 25.88 -3.96 14.01
N PRO A 177 25.32 -3.72 15.21
CA PRO A 177 25.86 -4.26 16.46
C PRO A 177 25.91 -5.79 16.51
N MET A 178 24.89 -6.48 15.96
CA MET A 178 24.86 -7.94 15.93
C MET A 178 25.56 -8.53 14.70
N GLY A 179 25.95 -7.72 13.73
CA GLY A 179 26.72 -8.15 12.56
C GLY A 179 25.98 -9.08 11.60
N LEU A 180 24.64 -9.14 11.66
CA LEU A 180 23.83 -10.03 10.81
C LEU A 180 23.69 -9.50 9.37
N GLY A 181 24.07 -8.24 9.09
CA GLY A 181 23.97 -7.63 7.76
C GLY A 181 22.56 -7.70 7.18
N LEU A 182 22.41 -8.04 5.88
CA LEU A 182 21.12 -8.11 5.19
C LEU A 182 20.12 -9.12 5.81
N PRO A 183 20.50 -10.33 6.24
CA PRO A 183 19.62 -11.21 7.02
C PRO A 183 19.05 -10.54 8.27
N GLY A 184 19.78 -9.61 8.90
CA GLY A 184 19.31 -8.83 10.04
C GLY A 184 18.17 -7.88 9.66
N ALA A 185 18.28 -7.17 8.53
CA ALA A 185 17.22 -6.35 7.98
C ALA A 185 15.96 -7.19 7.67
N ALA A 186 16.13 -8.34 7.00
CA ALA A 186 15.03 -9.24 6.74
C ALA A 186 14.34 -9.71 8.03
N LEU A 187 15.10 -9.99 9.09
CA LEU A 187 14.57 -10.43 10.37
C LEU A 187 13.77 -9.33 11.08
N ALA A 188 14.26 -8.09 11.10
CA ALA A 188 13.53 -6.96 11.69
C ALA A 188 12.22 -6.69 10.94
N THR A 189 12.26 -6.71 9.60
CA THR A 189 11.08 -6.58 8.75
C THR A 189 10.09 -7.74 8.96
N ALA A 190 10.57 -8.96 9.13
CA ALA A 190 9.75 -10.16 9.31
C ALA A 190 9.08 -10.22 10.69
N VAL A 191 9.74 -9.76 11.74
CA VAL A 191 9.22 -9.79 13.13
C VAL A 191 8.26 -8.62 13.39
N SER A 192 8.40 -7.51 12.70
CA SER A 192 7.54 -6.32 12.84
C SER A 192 6.03 -6.64 12.72
N PRO A 193 5.52 -7.37 11.70
CA PRO A 193 4.12 -7.76 11.64
C PRO A 193 3.69 -8.72 12.75
N VAL A 194 4.60 -9.57 13.27
CA VAL A 194 4.31 -10.44 14.41
C VAL A 194 3.98 -9.60 15.64
N LEU A 195 4.79 -8.57 15.92
CA LEU A 195 4.53 -7.62 17.00
C LEU A 195 3.20 -6.89 16.82
N SER A 196 2.93 -6.42 15.60
CA SER A 196 1.66 -5.74 15.27
C SER A 196 0.45 -6.66 15.50
N ILE A 197 0.52 -7.92 15.07
CA ILE A 197 -0.52 -8.93 15.30
C ILE A 197 -0.69 -9.17 16.81
N ALA A 198 0.39 -9.31 17.57
CA ALA A 198 0.34 -9.52 19.02
C ALA A 198 -0.36 -8.36 19.76
N ILE A 199 -0.08 -7.12 19.36
CA ILE A 199 -0.75 -5.93 19.91
C ILE A 199 -2.24 -5.92 19.53
N CYS A 200 -2.55 -6.15 18.27
CA CYS A 200 -3.93 -6.20 17.76
C CYS A 200 -4.74 -7.34 18.40
N SER A 201 -4.11 -8.46 18.72
CA SER A 201 -4.77 -9.63 19.32
C SER A 201 -5.42 -9.32 20.66
N ARG A 202 -4.94 -8.30 21.38
CA ARG A 202 -5.58 -7.81 22.62
C ARG A 202 -7.03 -7.38 22.40
N HIS A 203 -7.38 -6.99 21.18
CA HIS A 203 -8.76 -6.60 20.84
C HIS A 203 -9.74 -7.79 20.97
N PHE A 204 -9.33 -8.98 20.56
CA PHE A 204 -10.17 -10.17 20.51
C PHE A 204 -10.51 -10.71 21.90
N PHE A 205 -9.72 -10.36 22.92
CA PHE A 205 -10.00 -10.71 24.31
C PHE A 205 -10.92 -9.72 25.02
N LYS A 206 -11.24 -8.58 24.39
CA LYS A 206 -12.19 -7.62 24.98
C LYS A 206 -13.62 -8.11 24.84
N LYS A 207 -14.44 -7.91 25.88
CA LYS A 207 -15.89 -8.22 25.86
C LYS A 207 -16.65 -7.45 24.77
N SER A 208 -16.15 -6.28 24.37
CA SER A 208 -16.73 -5.45 23.30
C SER A 208 -16.38 -5.90 21.88
N SER A 209 -15.44 -6.81 21.72
CA SER A 209 -15.10 -7.37 20.41
C SER A 209 -16.22 -8.26 19.89
N THR A 210 -16.57 -8.07 18.62
CA THR A 210 -17.53 -8.92 17.92
C THR A 210 -16.86 -9.85 16.92
N VAL A 211 -15.55 -9.70 16.71
CA VAL A 211 -14.74 -10.62 15.90
C VAL A 211 -14.45 -11.89 16.70
N ARG A 212 -14.80 -13.04 16.14
CA ARG A 212 -14.59 -14.34 16.75
C ARG A 212 -13.79 -15.26 15.84
N LEU A 213 -12.96 -16.10 16.44
CA LEU A 213 -12.37 -17.24 15.75
C LEU A 213 -13.39 -18.38 15.73
N VAL A 214 -13.87 -18.70 14.56
CA VAL A 214 -14.83 -19.80 14.34
C VAL A 214 -14.09 -20.99 13.74
N ARG A 215 -14.27 -22.17 14.35
CA ARG A 215 -13.70 -23.40 13.80
C ARG A 215 -14.43 -23.78 12.53
N GLN A 216 -13.76 -23.71 11.40
CA GLN A 216 -14.32 -24.04 10.08
C GLN A 216 -13.22 -24.50 9.12
N LEU A 217 -13.60 -25.19 8.06
CA LEU A 217 -12.73 -25.45 6.92
C LEU A 217 -12.65 -24.20 6.00
N PRO A 218 -11.54 -24.03 5.25
CA PRO A 218 -11.44 -22.96 4.26
C PRO A 218 -12.57 -23.05 3.25
N SER A 219 -13.39 -21.99 3.15
CA SER A 219 -14.53 -21.93 2.25
C SER A 219 -14.18 -21.11 0.99
N PRO A 220 -14.16 -21.72 -0.21
CA PRO A 220 -13.93 -21.00 -1.47
C PRO A 220 -14.99 -19.94 -1.76
N LYS A 221 -16.24 -20.16 -1.33
CA LYS A 221 -17.33 -19.21 -1.50
C LYS A 221 -17.09 -17.92 -0.71
N LEU A 222 -16.68 -18.03 0.56
CA LEU A 222 -16.36 -16.87 1.39
C LEU A 222 -15.09 -16.18 0.89
N LEU A 223 -14.13 -16.94 0.35
CA LEU A 223 -12.93 -16.39 -0.31
C LEU A 223 -13.33 -15.54 -1.51
N ALA A 224 -14.11 -16.08 -2.44
CA ALA A 224 -14.55 -15.36 -3.63
C ALA A 224 -15.28 -14.06 -3.29
N GLN A 225 -16.16 -14.08 -2.30
CA GLN A 225 -16.88 -12.89 -1.81
C GLN A 225 -15.93 -11.86 -1.18
N SER A 226 -14.89 -12.30 -0.48
CA SER A 226 -13.86 -11.42 0.04
C SER A 226 -12.99 -10.84 -1.07
N CYS A 227 -12.53 -11.67 -2.00
CA CYS A 227 -11.70 -11.22 -3.13
C CYS A 227 -12.43 -10.19 -3.99
N GLN A 228 -13.73 -10.36 -4.25
CA GLN A 228 -14.52 -9.39 -5.03
C GLN A 228 -14.41 -7.96 -4.46
N LEU A 229 -14.55 -7.80 -3.15
CA LEU A 229 -14.43 -6.49 -2.48
C LEU A 229 -12.98 -6.06 -2.26
N GLY A 230 -12.05 -7.01 -2.24
CA GLY A 230 -10.63 -6.77 -1.97
C GLY A 230 -9.77 -6.53 -3.22
N VAL A 231 -10.28 -6.77 -4.44
CA VAL A 231 -9.50 -6.59 -5.69
C VAL A 231 -8.92 -5.17 -5.80
N SER A 232 -9.66 -4.15 -5.37
CA SER A 232 -9.16 -2.77 -5.36
C SER A 232 -7.90 -2.60 -4.51
N GLY A 233 -7.82 -3.30 -3.36
CA GLY A 233 -6.63 -3.33 -2.52
C GLY A 233 -5.47 -4.07 -3.19
N PHE A 234 -5.74 -5.23 -3.81
CA PHE A 234 -4.74 -5.98 -4.58
C PHE A 234 -4.13 -5.12 -5.69
N VAL A 235 -4.98 -4.52 -6.51
CA VAL A 235 -4.53 -3.64 -7.60
C VAL A 235 -3.79 -2.43 -7.06
N GLY A 236 -4.19 -1.87 -5.92
CA GLY A 236 -3.52 -0.75 -5.28
C GLY A 236 -2.06 -1.04 -4.94
N GLU A 237 -1.78 -2.20 -4.34
CA GLU A 237 -0.41 -2.63 -4.03
C GLU A 237 0.41 -2.91 -5.30
N MET A 238 -0.19 -3.59 -6.29
CA MET A 238 0.47 -3.90 -7.55
C MET A 238 0.76 -2.67 -8.42
N SER A 239 -0.10 -1.65 -8.35
CA SER A 239 0.00 -0.43 -9.15
C SER A 239 1.31 0.33 -8.93
N SER A 240 1.80 0.35 -7.70
CA SER A 240 3.08 1.01 -7.36
C SER A 240 4.23 0.39 -8.14
N GLY A 241 4.29 -0.95 -8.18
CA GLY A 241 5.30 -1.69 -8.94
C GLY A 241 5.19 -1.43 -10.45
N VAL A 242 3.97 -1.47 -11.00
CA VAL A 242 3.74 -1.20 -12.44
C VAL A 242 4.19 0.21 -12.81
N THR A 243 3.76 1.21 -12.07
CA THR A 243 4.13 2.61 -12.33
C THR A 243 5.63 2.80 -12.28
N THR A 244 6.29 2.30 -11.23
CA THR A 244 7.74 2.41 -11.06
C THR A 244 8.48 1.74 -12.20
N THR A 245 8.07 0.54 -12.61
CA THR A 245 8.70 -0.19 -13.72
C THR A 245 8.57 0.56 -15.04
N VAL A 246 7.36 1.01 -15.38
CA VAL A 246 7.10 1.73 -16.64
C VAL A 246 7.87 3.04 -16.70
N PHE A 247 7.85 3.81 -15.60
CA PHE A 247 8.60 5.08 -15.54
C PHE A 247 10.10 4.86 -15.65
N ASN A 248 10.67 3.90 -14.91
CA ASN A 248 12.10 3.58 -14.99
C ASN A 248 12.52 3.18 -16.42
N LEU A 249 11.74 2.32 -17.09
CA LEU A 249 12.06 1.90 -18.46
C LEU A 249 12.02 3.07 -19.45
N LEU A 250 11.01 3.93 -19.35
CA LEU A 250 10.90 5.09 -20.24
C LEU A 250 11.99 6.13 -19.98
N LEU A 251 12.24 6.42 -18.71
CA LEU A 251 13.27 7.40 -18.31
C LEU A 251 14.68 6.94 -18.66
N LEU A 252 14.95 5.64 -18.48
CA LEU A 252 16.22 5.03 -18.89
C LEU A 252 16.47 5.18 -20.39
N ARG A 253 15.41 4.98 -21.21
CA ARG A 253 15.50 5.16 -22.67
C ARG A 253 15.66 6.61 -23.10
N LEU A 254 15.03 7.56 -22.39
CA LEU A 254 15.02 8.97 -22.77
C LEU A 254 16.30 9.72 -22.37
N ALA A 255 16.80 9.49 -21.16
CA ALA A 255 17.92 10.26 -20.62
C ALA A 255 18.85 9.45 -19.69
N GLY A 256 18.78 8.13 -19.76
CA GLY A 256 19.68 7.22 -19.03
C GLY A 256 19.51 7.24 -17.51
N ASN A 257 20.54 6.84 -16.80
CA ASN A 257 20.52 6.68 -15.34
C ASN A 257 20.24 7.98 -14.57
N VAL A 258 20.60 9.13 -15.12
CA VAL A 258 20.35 10.43 -14.49
C VAL A 258 18.85 10.70 -14.35
N ALA A 259 18.05 10.33 -15.37
CA ALA A 259 16.61 10.46 -15.33
C ALA A 259 15.97 9.49 -14.33
N VAL A 260 16.47 8.26 -14.24
CA VAL A 260 16.04 7.27 -13.25
C VAL A 260 16.33 7.75 -11.83
N ALA A 261 17.52 8.33 -11.60
CA ALA A 261 17.87 8.92 -10.31
C ALA A 261 16.93 10.09 -9.93
N ALA A 262 16.59 10.96 -10.89
CA ALA A 262 15.62 12.03 -10.68
C ALA A 262 14.23 11.50 -10.31
N TYR A 263 13.78 10.39 -10.94
CA TYR A 263 12.53 9.73 -10.58
C TYR A 263 12.58 9.11 -9.19
N GLY A 264 13.72 8.61 -8.75
CA GLY A 264 13.89 8.10 -7.38
C GLY A 264 13.47 9.12 -6.32
N VAL A 265 13.81 10.42 -6.51
CA VAL A 265 13.36 11.50 -5.64
C VAL A 265 11.84 11.62 -5.65
N VAL A 266 11.23 11.67 -6.84
CA VAL A 266 9.78 11.77 -7.00
C VAL A 266 9.08 10.56 -6.37
N ALA A 267 9.59 9.35 -6.59
CA ALA A 267 9.01 8.09 -6.09
C ALA A 267 8.99 8.01 -4.55
N ASN A 268 10.04 8.48 -3.88
CA ASN A 268 10.08 8.51 -2.41
C ASN A 268 8.98 9.38 -1.82
N TYR A 269 8.74 10.56 -2.36
CA TYR A 269 7.65 11.42 -1.92
C TYR A 269 6.28 10.91 -2.37
N ALA A 270 6.20 10.24 -3.53
CA ALA A 270 4.98 9.60 -3.99
C ALA A 270 4.54 8.45 -3.07
N LEU A 271 5.49 7.69 -2.49
CA LEU A 271 5.21 6.66 -1.49
C LEU A 271 4.48 7.26 -0.28
N VAL A 272 5.01 8.36 0.28
CA VAL A 272 4.43 9.06 1.43
C VAL A 272 3.05 9.65 1.08
N ALA A 273 2.95 10.28 -0.09
CA ALA A 273 1.68 10.84 -0.57
C ALA A 273 0.60 9.75 -0.70
N THR A 274 0.92 8.64 -1.35
CA THR A 274 0.00 7.51 -1.54
C THR A 274 -0.44 6.93 -0.19
N ALA A 275 0.44 6.83 0.80
CA ALA A 275 0.10 6.38 2.15
C ALA A 275 -0.93 7.31 2.81
N ILE A 276 -0.81 8.63 2.65
CA ILE A 276 -1.77 9.62 3.17
C ILE A 276 -3.18 9.35 2.59
N PHE A 277 -3.31 9.24 1.27
CA PHE A 277 -4.61 9.04 0.61
C PHE A 277 -5.21 7.66 0.87
N ASN A 278 -4.38 6.61 0.93
CA ASN A 278 -4.80 5.29 1.38
C ASN A 278 -5.28 5.33 2.84
N GLY A 279 -4.66 6.14 3.69
CA GLY A 279 -5.10 6.38 5.06
C GLY A 279 -6.50 6.98 5.13
N VAL A 280 -6.82 7.92 4.24
CA VAL A 280 -8.19 8.49 4.11
C VAL A 280 -9.18 7.42 3.71
N ALA A 281 -8.90 6.66 2.64
CA ALA A 281 -9.80 5.64 2.11
C ALA A 281 -10.03 4.50 3.12
N GLN A 282 -8.97 3.91 3.65
CA GLN A 282 -9.05 2.81 4.61
C GLN A 282 -9.63 3.24 5.97
N GLY A 283 -9.44 4.51 6.37
CA GLY A 283 -10.03 5.06 7.58
C GLY A 283 -11.54 5.29 7.44
N ALA A 284 -12.01 5.74 6.29
CA ALA A 284 -13.42 5.95 6.02
C ALA A 284 -14.18 4.62 5.80
N GLN A 285 -13.53 3.60 5.23
CA GLN A 285 -14.13 2.34 4.80
C GLN A 285 -15.00 1.65 5.87
N PRO A 286 -14.58 1.47 7.15
CA PRO A 286 -15.41 0.83 8.16
C PRO A 286 -16.73 1.55 8.44
N LEU A 287 -16.68 2.90 8.38
CA LEU A 287 -17.85 3.74 8.61
C LEU A 287 -18.83 3.69 7.43
N VAL A 288 -18.30 3.72 6.21
CA VAL A 288 -19.11 3.59 4.98
C VAL A 288 -19.81 2.24 4.93
N SER A 289 -19.08 1.14 5.17
CA SER A 289 -19.65 -0.22 5.18
C SER A 289 -20.72 -0.39 6.24
N ARG A 290 -20.54 0.24 7.41
CA ARG A 290 -21.56 0.23 8.48
C ARG A 290 -22.79 1.03 8.08
N CYS A 291 -22.66 2.21 7.47
CA CYS A 291 -23.80 2.99 6.96
C CYS A 291 -24.54 2.21 5.88
N TYR A 292 -23.81 1.61 4.93
CA TYR A 292 -24.40 0.81 3.87
C TYR A 292 -25.16 -0.41 4.42
N GLY A 293 -24.59 -1.17 5.35
CA GLY A 293 -25.24 -2.31 5.97
C GLY A 293 -26.51 -1.95 6.75
N LYS A 294 -26.60 -0.71 7.25
CA LYS A 294 -27.79 -0.15 7.92
C LYS A 294 -28.78 0.53 6.97
N ASN A 295 -28.57 0.47 5.66
CA ASN A 295 -29.34 1.21 4.65
C ASN A 295 -29.31 2.75 4.82
N ASP A 296 -28.28 3.30 5.48
CA ASP A 296 -28.07 4.74 5.64
C ASP A 296 -27.30 5.31 4.44
N ALA A 297 -27.99 5.47 3.32
CA ALA A 297 -27.41 6.02 2.10
C ALA A 297 -26.95 7.48 2.27
N ALA A 298 -27.64 8.26 3.10
CA ALA A 298 -27.28 9.65 3.37
C ALA A 298 -25.95 9.73 4.15
N GLY A 299 -25.77 8.90 5.19
CA GLY A 299 -24.54 8.77 5.93
C GLY A 299 -23.38 8.30 5.07
N ALA A 300 -23.58 7.29 4.22
CA ALA A 300 -22.57 6.80 3.30
C ALA A 300 -22.13 7.90 2.32
N ARG A 301 -23.09 8.62 1.70
CA ARG A 301 -22.80 9.74 0.79
C ARG A 301 -22.06 10.89 1.49
N LYS A 302 -22.44 11.22 2.73
CA LYS A 302 -21.75 12.22 3.54
C LYS A 302 -20.28 11.84 3.76
N LEU A 303 -19.99 10.56 4.03
CA LEU A 303 -18.62 10.07 4.21
C LEU A 303 -17.81 10.15 2.91
N LEU A 304 -18.41 9.88 1.73
CA LEU A 304 -17.76 10.09 0.44
C LEU A 304 -17.38 11.57 0.24
N LEU A 305 -18.31 12.49 0.52
CA LEU A 305 -18.04 13.93 0.39
C LEU A 305 -16.96 14.41 1.36
N LEU A 306 -17.00 13.96 2.62
CA LEU A 306 -15.96 14.25 3.60
C LEU A 306 -14.60 13.69 3.15
N GLY A 307 -14.58 12.45 2.65
CA GLY A 307 -13.36 11.81 2.15
C GLY A 307 -12.77 12.54 0.95
N SER A 308 -13.59 12.89 -0.03
CA SER A 308 -13.16 13.65 -1.22
C SER A 308 -12.68 15.05 -0.86
N GLY A 309 -13.39 15.75 0.04
CA GLY A 309 -12.97 17.06 0.54
C GLY A 309 -11.66 17.01 1.31
N THR A 310 -11.50 16.01 2.19
CA THR A 310 -10.25 15.79 2.94
C THR A 310 -9.10 15.49 1.97
N ALA A 311 -9.32 14.63 0.97
CA ALA A 311 -8.31 14.32 -0.03
C ALA A 311 -7.88 15.56 -0.83
N LEU A 312 -8.82 16.41 -1.22
CA LEU A 312 -8.53 17.65 -1.93
C LEU A 312 -7.69 18.61 -1.08
N VAL A 313 -8.06 18.80 0.18
CA VAL A 313 -7.31 19.67 1.11
C VAL A 313 -5.90 19.12 1.35
N LEU A 314 -5.76 17.83 1.57
CA LEU A 314 -4.45 17.19 1.74
C LEU A 314 -3.60 17.26 0.47
N ALA A 315 -4.21 17.10 -0.72
CA ALA A 315 -3.51 17.27 -1.99
C ALA A 315 -3.00 18.69 -2.16
N ALA A 316 -3.82 19.70 -1.85
CA ALA A 316 -3.43 21.10 -1.92
C ALA A 316 -2.29 21.41 -0.92
N ALA A 317 -2.40 20.95 0.31
CA ALA A 317 -1.36 21.14 1.33
C ALA A 317 -0.05 20.46 0.93
N LEU A 318 -0.11 19.19 0.48
CA LEU A 318 1.05 18.43 0.00
C LEU A 318 1.72 19.13 -1.19
N TYR A 319 0.90 19.55 -2.18
CA TYR A 319 1.43 20.24 -3.36
C TYR A 319 2.06 21.57 -3.01
N ALA A 320 1.45 22.36 -2.13
CA ALA A 320 2.02 23.63 -1.68
C ALA A 320 3.37 23.45 -0.98
N VAL A 321 3.49 22.45 -0.11
CA VAL A 321 4.76 22.13 0.57
C VAL A 321 5.80 21.68 -0.44
N LEU A 322 5.50 20.72 -1.29
CA LEU A 322 6.45 20.20 -2.27
C LEU A 322 6.85 21.24 -3.31
N PHE A 323 5.91 22.08 -3.75
CA PHE A 323 6.19 23.17 -4.69
C PHE A 323 7.10 24.24 -4.07
N GLY A 324 6.84 24.65 -2.82
CA GLY A 324 7.62 25.64 -2.11
C GLY A 324 9.03 25.17 -1.74
N PHE A 325 9.17 23.88 -1.41
CA PHE A 325 10.44 23.29 -0.97
C PHE A 325 11.11 22.39 -2.03
N THR A 326 10.69 22.44 -3.29
CA THR A 326 11.26 21.61 -4.37
C THR A 326 12.79 21.72 -4.44
N GLY A 327 13.34 22.92 -4.37
CA GLY A 327 14.79 23.17 -4.44
C GLY A 327 15.56 22.47 -3.30
N PRO A 328 15.26 22.76 -2.03
CA PRO A 328 15.86 22.06 -0.89
C PRO A 328 15.70 20.54 -0.94
N ILE A 329 14.53 20.05 -1.33
CA ILE A 329 14.26 18.60 -1.45
C ILE A 329 15.21 17.97 -2.47
N VAL A 330 15.30 18.53 -3.66
CA VAL A 330 16.17 18.00 -4.72
C VAL A 330 17.63 18.08 -4.32
N ALA A 331 18.05 19.14 -3.63
CA ALA A 331 19.44 19.31 -3.17
C ALA A 331 19.87 18.20 -2.20
N VAL A 332 18.99 17.76 -1.30
CA VAL A 332 19.30 16.66 -0.36
C VAL A 332 19.62 15.34 -1.08
N PHE A 333 18.96 15.06 -2.21
CA PHE A 333 19.17 13.82 -2.97
C PHE A 333 20.20 13.94 -4.09
N ASN A 334 20.71 15.14 -4.36
CA ASN A 334 21.69 15.42 -5.42
C ASN A 334 23.12 15.54 -4.86
N SER A 335 23.61 14.46 -4.23
CA SER A 335 24.96 14.42 -3.61
C SER A 335 26.08 14.64 -4.62
N GLU A 336 25.88 14.25 -5.88
CA GLU A 336 26.86 14.40 -6.97
C GLU A 336 26.82 15.80 -7.63
N ASN A 337 25.97 16.70 -7.16
CA ASN A 337 25.77 18.04 -7.73
C ASN A 337 25.49 18.06 -9.24
N SER A 338 24.77 17.05 -9.74
CA SER A 338 24.39 16.97 -11.15
C SER A 338 23.29 17.99 -11.47
N ALA A 339 23.62 19.00 -12.28
CA ALA A 339 22.66 20.02 -12.72
C ALA A 339 21.50 19.42 -13.52
N LEU A 340 21.79 18.41 -14.34
CA LEU A 340 20.78 17.74 -15.16
C LEU A 340 19.79 16.91 -14.31
N MET A 341 20.31 16.16 -13.33
CA MET A 341 19.47 15.43 -12.36
C MET A 341 18.56 16.38 -11.59
N ALA A 342 19.11 17.51 -11.11
CA ALA A 342 18.34 18.52 -10.39
C ALA A 342 17.23 19.12 -11.27
N GLN A 343 17.51 19.43 -12.52
CA GLN A 343 16.52 19.95 -13.48
C GLN A 343 15.38 18.96 -13.71
N TYR A 344 15.70 17.69 -13.92
CA TYR A 344 14.70 16.65 -14.13
C TYR A 344 13.84 16.40 -12.87
N ALA A 345 14.47 16.29 -11.72
CA ALA A 345 13.78 16.11 -10.45
C ALA A 345 12.88 17.32 -10.11
N PHE A 346 13.36 18.55 -10.37
CA PHE A 346 12.59 19.76 -10.14
C PHE A 346 11.32 19.81 -11.00
N SER A 347 11.42 19.50 -12.29
CA SER A 347 10.28 19.41 -13.20
C SER A 347 9.35 18.28 -12.82
N GLY A 348 9.92 17.11 -12.49
CA GLY A 348 9.14 15.93 -12.04
C GLY A 348 8.33 16.21 -10.79
N MET A 349 8.93 16.81 -9.76
CA MET A 349 8.24 17.16 -8.52
C MET A 349 7.05 18.09 -8.77
N ARG A 350 7.18 19.07 -9.63
CA ARG A 350 6.12 20.04 -9.91
C ARG A 350 5.00 19.49 -10.76
N ILE A 351 5.31 18.69 -11.78
CA ILE A 351 4.32 18.16 -12.72
C ILE A 351 3.62 16.92 -12.14
N TYR A 352 4.39 15.96 -11.65
CA TYR A 352 3.87 14.68 -11.16
C TYR A 352 2.86 14.87 -10.01
N PHE A 353 3.19 15.73 -9.04
CA PHE A 353 2.35 15.89 -7.84
C PHE A 353 1.03 16.62 -8.09
N LEU A 354 0.83 17.27 -9.26
CA LEU A 354 -0.49 17.73 -9.70
C LEU A 354 -1.48 16.56 -9.83
N GLY A 355 -0.99 15.36 -10.12
CA GLY A 355 -1.82 14.16 -10.22
C GLY A 355 -2.53 13.79 -8.92
N TYR A 356 -1.99 14.19 -7.76
CA TYR A 356 -2.60 13.84 -6.48
C TYR A 356 -3.93 14.55 -6.19
N PHE A 357 -4.25 15.64 -6.87
CA PHE A 357 -5.60 16.24 -6.82
C PHE A 357 -6.66 15.27 -7.34
N PHE A 358 -6.33 14.47 -8.35
CA PHE A 358 -7.22 13.44 -8.91
C PHE A 358 -7.03 12.10 -8.21
N ALA A 359 -5.78 11.69 -7.94
CA ALA A 359 -5.45 10.43 -7.29
C ALA A 359 -6.10 10.30 -5.92
N GLY A 360 -6.08 11.35 -5.11
CA GLY A 360 -6.73 11.38 -3.80
C GLY A 360 -8.23 11.08 -3.90
N PHE A 361 -8.92 11.72 -4.84
CA PHE A 361 -10.32 11.45 -5.12
C PHE A 361 -10.55 10.00 -5.59
N ASN A 362 -9.76 9.52 -6.55
CA ASN A 362 -9.89 8.18 -7.11
C ASN A 362 -9.68 7.09 -6.04
N ILE A 363 -8.68 7.25 -5.17
CA ILE A 363 -8.40 6.31 -4.06
C ILE A 363 -9.59 6.25 -3.09
N VAL A 364 -10.10 7.42 -2.68
CA VAL A 364 -11.24 7.51 -1.76
C VAL A 364 -12.49 6.93 -2.39
N ALA A 365 -12.76 7.25 -3.65
CA ALA A 365 -13.95 6.77 -4.35
C ALA A 365 -13.90 5.26 -4.62
N ALA A 366 -12.74 4.69 -4.97
CA ALA A 366 -12.57 3.24 -5.09
C ALA A 366 -12.82 2.52 -3.75
N GLY A 367 -12.28 3.07 -2.66
CA GLY A 367 -12.56 2.56 -1.30
C GLY A 367 -14.03 2.66 -0.91
N TYR A 368 -14.70 3.76 -1.27
CA TYR A 368 -16.13 3.94 -1.07
C TYR A 368 -16.95 2.92 -1.86
N LEU A 369 -16.68 2.75 -3.16
CA LEU A 369 -17.39 1.80 -4.03
C LEU A 369 -17.28 0.38 -3.51
N GLY A 370 -16.09 -0.05 -3.07
CA GLY A 370 -15.92 -1.34 -2.39
C GLY A 370 -16.74 -1.44 -1.09
N ALA A 371 -16.76 -0.38 -0.29
CA ALA A 371 -17.45 -0.34 1.00
C ALA A 371 -19.00 -0.33 0.88
N VAL A 372 -19.55 0.06 -0.26
CA VAL A 372 -21.00 0.01 -0.58
C VAL A 372 -21.38 -1.17 -1.48
N ASP A 373 -20.59 -2.24 -1.44
CA ASP A 373 -20.82 -3.50 -2.17
C ASP A 373 -20.93 -3.34 -3.70
N ARG A 374 -20.09 -2.45 -4.29
CA ARG A 374 -19.96 -2.22 -5.73
C ARG A 374 -18.54 -2.61 -6.21
N PRO A 375 -18.19 -3.91 -6.15
CA PRO A 375 -16.81 -4.37 -6.40
C PRO A 375 -16.36 -4.17 -7.85
N ALA A 376 -17.26 -4.29 -8.82
CA ALA A 376 -16.91 -4.13 -10.24
C ALA A 376 -16.43 -2.70 -10.54
N GLU A 377 -17.13 -1.70 -10.00
CA GLU A 377 -16.79 -0.29 -10.17
C GLU A 377 -15.54 0.10 -9.37
N ALA A 378 -15.38 -0.44 -8.15
CA ALA A 378 -14.16 -0.26 -7.37
C ALA A 378 -12.93 -0.81 -8.11
N SER A 379 -13.07 -2.02 -8.68
CA SER A 379 -12.01 -2.67 -9.46
C SER A 379 -11.73 -1.93 -10.77
N ALA A 380 -12.75 -1.47 -11.48
CA ALA A 380 -12.59 -0.69 -12.72
C ALA A 380 -11.82 0.62 -12.45
N THR A 381 -12.17 1.34 -11.37
CA THR A 381 -11.43 2.54 -10.94
C THR A 381 -9.97 2.22 -10.62
N SER A 382 -9.72 1.16 -9.84
CA SER A 382 -8.37 0.79 -9.43
C SER A 382 -7.52 0.28 -10.60
N LEU A 383 -8.08 -0.53 -11.50
CA LEU A 383 -7.38 -1.02 -12.70
C LEU A 383 -7.07 0.11 -13.68
N SER A 384 -8.02 1.04 -13.88
CA SER A 384 -7.81 2.21 -14.72
C SER A 384 -6.59 2.99 -14.22
N ARG A 385 -6.61 3.44 -12.97
CA ARG A 385 -5.54 4.28 -12.42
C ARG A 385 -4.19 3.55 -12.29
N GLY A 386 -4.22 2.29 -11.87
CA GLY A 386 -3.02 1.56 -11.50
C GLY A 386 -2.31 0.86 -12.63
N ILE A 387 -3.00 0.56 -13.73
CA ILE A 387 -2.45 -0.22 -14.83
C ILE A 387 -2.80 0.41 -16.19
N VAL A 388 -4.08 0.48 -16.53
CA VAL A 388 -4.48 0.79 -17.91
C VAL A 388 -4.15 2.23 -18.30
N ALA A 389 -4.68 3.21 -17.56
CA ALA A 389 -4.49 4.61 -17.90
C ALA A 389 -3.04 5.06 -17.70
N ILE A 390 -2.36 4.60 -16.62
CA ILE A 390 -0.98 5.00 -16.36
C ILE A 390 -0.03 4.48 -17.44
N VAL A 391 -0.16 3.22 -17.87
CA VAL A 391 0.67 2.66 -18.94
C VAL A 391 0.40 3.35 -20.25
N ALA A 392 -0.88 3.52 -20.63
CA ALA A 392 -1.26 4.18 -21.88
C ALA A 392 -0.77 5.64 -21.93
N CYS A 393 -1.03 6.42 -20.86
CA CYS A 393 -0.57 7.81 -20.79
C CYS A 393 0.95 7.91 -20.80
N SER A 394 1.65 7.00 -20.10
CA SER A 394 3.11 6.99 -20.06
C SER A 394 3.72 6.76 -21.44
N LEU A 395 3.20 5.79 -22.19
CA LEU A 395 3.68 5.50 -23.56
C LEU A 395 3.36 6.64 -24.54
N VAL A 396 2.12 7.14 -24.53
CA VAL A 396 1.69 8.19 -25.48
C VAL A 396 2.38 9.52 -25.17
N LEU A 397 2.33 9.98 -23.92
CA LEU A 397 2.86 11.29 -23.57
C LEU A 397 4.38 11.33 -23.61
N SER A 398 5.06 10.23 -23.28
CA SER A 398 6.53 10.16 -23.41
C SER A 398 6.97 10.25 -24.88
N ALA A 399 6.21 9.64 -25.79
CA ALA A 399 6.50 9.71 -27.22
C ALA A 399 6.26 11.12 -27.80
N LEU A 400 5.27 11.86 -27.28
CA LEU A 400 4.91 13.20 -27.78
C LEU A 400 5.76 14.32 -27.14
N PHE A 401 6.05 14.22 -25.84
CA PHE A 401 6.64 15.31 -25.05
C PHE A 401 7.93 14.90 -24.32
N GLY A 402 8.48 13.72 -24.62
CA GLY A 402 9.72 13.23 -24.02
C GLY A 402 9.64 13.19 -22.49
N MET A 403 10.63 13.74 -21.82
CA MET A 403 10.77 13.75 -20.36
C MET A 403 9.59 14.38 -19.64
N ASN A 404 9.08 15.53 -20.12
CA ASN A 404 7.94 16.19 -19.53
C ASN A 404 6.65 15.36 -19.72
N GLY A 405 6.56 14.59 -20.81
CA GLY A 405 5.48 13.66 -21.05
C GLY A 405 5.41 12.52 -20.04
N VAL A 406 6.58 12.00 -19.60
CA VAL A 406 6.63 11.00 -18.53
C VAL A 406 6.09 11.59 -17.23
N TRP A 407 6.52 12.80 -16.85
CA TRP A 407 6.01 13.46 -15.64
C TRP A 407 4.51 13.76 -15.70
N ALA A 408 4.01 14.17 -16.88
CA ALA A 408 2.60 14.47 -17.10
C ALA A 408 1.71 13.22 -17.18
N ALA A 409 2.30 12.03 -17.38
CA ALA A 409 1.55 10.78 -17.50
C ALA A 409 0.72 10.45 -16.26
N PHE A 410 1.28 10.69 -15.06
CA PHE A 410 0.57 10.44 -13.81
C PHE A 410 -0.64 11.36 -13.63
N PRO A 411 -0.53 12.71 -13.71
CA PRO A 411 -1.70 13.60 -13.68
C PRO A 411 -2.74 13.28 -14.74
N ALA A 412 -2.33 12.99 -15.98
CA ALA A 412 -3.24 12.69 -17.06
C ALA A 412 -4.02 11.38 -16.82
N SER A 413 -3.33 10.33 -16.41
CA SER A 413 -3.96 9.03 -16.10
C SER A 413 -4.94 9.12 -14.94
N GLU A 414 -4.60 9.87 -13.91
CA GLU A 414 -5.48 10.07 -12.75
C GLU A 414 -6.69 10.97 -13.10
N ALA A 415 -6.52 11.97 -13.98
CA ALA A 415 -7.63 12.78 -14.48
C ALA A 415 -8.61 11.96 -15.33
N ILE A 416 -8.10 11.12 -16.25
CA ILE A 416 -8.93 10.18 -17.03
C ILE A 416 -9.69 9.24 -16.09
N THR A 417 -9.02 8.69 -15.12
CA THR A 417 -9.65 7.82 -14.12
C THR A 417 -10.69 8.58 -13.29
N ALA A 418 -10.46 9.85 -12.94
CA ALA A 418 -11.44 10.65 -12.21
C ALA A 418 -12.74 10.85 -13.01
N CYS A 419 -12.64 11.07 -14.33
CA CYS A 419 -13.81 11.11 -15.21
C CYS A 419 -14.57 9.78 -15.20
N LEU A 420 -13.87 8.65 -15.33
CA LEU A 420 -14.46 7.31 -15.23
C LEU A 420 -15.13 7.10 -13.88
N THR A 421 -14.45 7.44 -12.78
CA THR A 421 -14.94 7.28 -11.41
C THR A 421 -16.21 8.10 -11.17
N LEU A 422 -16.26 9.35 -11.64
CA LEU A 422 -17.45 10.20 -11.57
C LEU A 422 -18.62 9.61 -12.35
N PHE A 423 -18.37 9.04 -13.53
CA PHE A 423 -19.37 8.32 -14.30
C PHE A 423 -19.92 7.11 -13.55
N LEU A 424 -19.02 6.29 -12.99
CA LEU A 424 -19.40 5.10 -12.23
C LEU A 424 -20.19 5.46 -10.95
N LEU A 425 -19.83 6.52 -10.25
CA LEU A 425 -20.56 6.99 -9.05
C LEU A 425 -21.98 7.47 -9.38
N LYS A 426 -22.20 8.05 -10.57
CA LYS A 426 -23.53 8.52 -11.03
C LYS A 426 -24.42 7.37 -11.50
N ARG A 427 -23.84 6.27 -11.96
CA ARG A 427 -24.60 5.09 -12.41
C ARG A 427 -25.34 4.49 -11.21
N LYS A 428 -26.67 4.67 -11.19
CA LYS A 428 -27.56 3.99 -10.25
C LYS A 428 -27.66 2.52 -10.67
N ASN A 429 -27.56 1.61 -9.70
CA ASN A 429 -27.94 0.21 -9.91
C ASN A 429 -29.44 0.09 -10.09
#